data_b99fdd80798febc2bd949f3693888053
#
_entry.id   b99fdd80798febc2bd949f3693888053
#
_cell.length_a   1.000
_cell.length_b   1.000
_cell.length_c   1.000
_cell.angle_alpha   90.00
_cell.angle_beta   90.00
_cell.angle_gamma   90.00
#
_symmetry.space_group_name_H-M   'P 1'
#
loop_
_entity.id
_entity.type
_entity.pdbx_description
1 polymer ?
#
loop_
_entity_poly.entity_id
_entity_poly.type
_entity_poly.pdbx_seq_one_letter_code
_entity_poly.pdbx_strand_id
1 'polypeptide(L)'
;MSNLTHSQPPLLYPPYQSTISRAPREPLIRLPHNFSDLTAPVYGYLPLGETDNDLTRQHDGEPLGERIIVAGRVLDEDGRPQPHTLIEMWQCNAAGRYLHARDDHPAPLDPNFSGGGRVLTDAQGNYQFTTIKPGAYPWRNHHNAWRPAHIHFSLFGTSFRRAS
;
A
#
# COMPACT_ATOMS: atom_id res chain seq x y z
N MET A 1 24.58 10.02 18.38
CA MET A 1 23.26 10.47 17.85
C MET A 1 23.38 10.55 16.35
N SER A 2 22.83 9.59 15.61
CA SER A 2 22.87 9.59 14.16
C SER A 2 22.06 10.76 13.63
N ASN A 3 22.67 11.54 12.74
CA ASN A 3 22.08 12.73 12.15
C ASN A 3 21.11 12.31 11.04
N LEU A 4 19.91 11.86 11.43
CA LEU A 4 18.85 11.36 10.53
C LEU A 4 18.43 12.40 9.46
N THR A 5 18.83 13.66 9.62
CA THR A 5 18.52 14.72 8.67
C THR A 5 19.25 14.58 7.34
N HIS A 6 20.36 13.82 7.29
CA HIS A 6 21.13 13.61 6.06
C HIS A 6 20.65 12.38 5.24
N SER A 7 19.82 11.52 5.82
CA SER A 7 19.30 10.32 5.13
C SER A 7 17.98 10.55 4.40
N GLN A 8 17.33 11.69 4.63
CA GLN A 8 16.04 12.00 4.01
C GLN A 8 16.25 12.90 2.77
N PRO A 9 15.56 12.63 1.66
CA PRO A 9 15.59 13.50 0.50
C PRO A 9 14.98 14.87 0.86
N PRO A 10 15.29 15.92 0.09
CA PRO A 10 14.65 17.23 0.27
C PRO A 10 13.12 17.09 0.22
N LEU A 11 12.43 17.63 1.22
CA LEU A 11 10.97 17.59 1.32
C LEU A 11 10.28 18.44 0.25
N LEU A 12 10.98 19.49 -0.24
CA LEU A 12 10.55 20.30 -1.37
C LEU A 12 11.39 19.93 -2.60
N TYR A 13 10.70 19.45 -3.64
CA TYR A 13 11.33 19.14 -4.94
C TYR A 13 10.55 19.84 -6.06
N PRO A 14 10.91 21.08 -6.43
CA PRO A 14 10.15 21.91 -7.37
C PRO A 14 9.81 21.27 -8.73
N PRO A 15 10.66 20.40 -9.32
CA PRO A 15 10.30 19.69 -10.55
C PRO A 15 9.06 18.79 -10.41
N TYR A 16 8.73 18.34 -9.20
CA TYR A 16 7.46 17.67 -8.91
C TYR A 16 6.48 18.68 -8.31
N GLN A 17 5.63 19.24 -9.14
CA GLN A 17 4.74 20.37 -8.80
C GLN A 17 3.93 20.17 -7.51
N SER A 18 3.50 18.92 -7.25
CA SER A 18 2.73 18.62 -6.03
C SER A 18 3.49 18.89 -4.73
N THR A 19 4.83 18.90 -4.73
CA THR A 19 5.60 19.18 -3.51
C THR A 19 5.48 20.63 -3.06
N ILE A 20 5.24 21.57 -3.97
CA ILE A 20 5.07 23.00 -3.65
C ILE A 20 3.90 23.21 -2.68
N SER A 21 2.79 22.47 -2.89
CA SER A 21 1.58 22.58 -2.05
C SER A 21 1.65 21.73 -0.79
N ARG A 22 2.54 20.75 -0.72
CA ARG A 22 2.55 19.68 0.30
C ARG A 22 3.79 19.67 1.18
N ALA A 23 4.87 20.31 0.75
CA ALA A 23 6.06 20.43 1.58
C ALA A 23 5.74 21.19 2.88
N PRO A 24 6.31 20.78 4.01
CA PRO A 24 6.18 21.50 5.27
C PRO A 24 6.67 22.95 5.10
N ARG A 25 5.93 23.91 5.64
CA ARG A 25 6.33 25.32 5.65
C ARG A 25 7.14 25.67 6.89
N GLU A 26 6.98 24.87 7.95
CA GLU A 26 7.70 25.01 9.20
C GLU A 26 8.74 23.90 9.34
N PRO A 27 9.79 24.09 10.14
CA PRO A 27 10.76 23.05 10.44
C PRO A 27 10.09 21.82 11.03
N LEU A 28 10.58 20.64 10.64
CA LEU A 28 10.07 19.38 11.21
C LEU A 28 10.39 19.28 12.70
N ILE A 29 9.39 18.92 13.50
CA ILE A 29 9.53 18.65 14.92
C ILE A 29 9.77 17.16 15.10
N ARG A 30 10.84 16.78 15.77
CA ARG A 30 11.11 15.41 16.15
C ARG A 30 10.22 15.03 17.33
N LEU A 31 9.28 14.11 17.11
CA LEU A 31 8.48 13.56 18.20
C LEU A 31 9.30 12.50 18.95
N PRO A 32 9.24 12.45 20.29
CA PRO A 32 9.80 11.35 21.05
C PRO A 32 9.02 10.07 20.73
N HIS A 33 9.71 8.93 20.70
CA HIS A 33 9.05 7.64 20.64
C HIS A 33 8.13 7.47 21.84
N ASN A 34 6.94 6.96 21.60
CA ASN A 34 5.99 6.66 22.65
C ASN A 34 5.64 5.16 22.66
N PHE A 35 4.90 4.73 23.69
CA PHE A 35 4.58 3.32 23.85
C PHE A 35 3.70 2.78 22.69
N SER A 36 2.89 3.60 22.06
CA SER A 36 2.06 3.20 20.91
C SER A 36 2.88 2.90 19.66
N ASP A 37 4.09 3.48 19.52
CA ASP A 37 5.00 3.15 18.41
C ASP A 37 5.55 1.73 18.55
N LEU A 38 5.62 1.22 19.79
CA LEU A 38 6.10 -0.12 20.10
C LEU A 38 4.99 -1.18 20.09
N THR A 39 3.75 -0.76 20.27
CA THR A 39 2.57 -1.62 20.36
C THR A 39 1.69 -1.46 19.12
N ALA A 40 2.29 -1.44 17.93
CA ALA A 40 1.55 -1.35 16.67
C ALA A 40 0.26 -2.18 16.73
N PRO A 41 -0.87 -1.69 16.17
CA PRO A 41 -2.15 -2.34 16.31
C PRO A 41 -2.06 -3.81 15.90
N VAL A 42 -2.42 -4.69 16.82
CA VAL A 42 -2.61 -6.11 16.53
C VAL A 42 -3.89 -6.20 15.74
N TYR A 43 -3.80 -6.30 14.43
CA TYR A 43 -4.97 -6.54 13.59
C TYR A 43 -5.54 -7.91 13.92
N GLY A 44 -6.83 -7.90 14.25
CA GLY A 44 -7.53 -9.07 14.74
C GLY A 44 -7.46 -10.23 13.75
N TYR A 45 -7.53 -11.42 14.32
CA TYR A 45 -7.51 -12.73 13.66
C TYR A 45 -8.77 -12.97 12.81
N LEU A 46 -8.99 -12.17 11.78
CA LEU A 46 -9.92 -12.59 10.75
C LEU A 46 -9.19 -13.66 9.93
N PRO A 47 -9.73 -14.89 9.89
CA PRO A 47 -9.12 -15.93 9.08
C PRO A 47 -9.03 -15.47 7.64
N LEU A 48 -7.93 -15.82 6.97
CA LEU A 48 -7.80 -15.57 5.53
C LEU A 48 -8.75 -16.49 4.77
N GLY A 49 -9.47 -15.92 3.82
CA GLY A 49 -10.26 -16.67 2.86
C GLY A 49 -9.40 -17.27 1.76
N GLU A 50 -9.89 -18.29 1.08
CA GLU A 50 -9.17 -18.96 0.00
C GLU A 50 -8.86 -18.05 -1.20
N THR A 51 -9.65 -17.00 -1.40
CA THR A 51 -9.50 -16.06 -2.51
C THR A 51 -8.94 -14.70 -2.08
N ASP A 52 -8.53 -14.54 -0.82
CA ASP A 52 -8.06 -13.25 -0.31
C ASP A 52 -6.84 -12.72 -1.07
N ASN A 53 -6.00 -13.57 -1.63
CA ASN A 53 -4.86 -13.21 -2.44
C ASN A 53 -5.10 -13.29 -3.95
N ASP A 54 -6.31 -13.66 -4.38
CA ASP A 54 -6.71 -13.66 -5.80
C ASP A 54 -7.93 -12.74 -6.00
N LEU A 55 -7.66 -11.47 -6.25
CA LEU A 55 -8.66 -10.43 -6.41
C LEU A 55 -9.54 -10.64 -7.67
N THR A 56 -9.13 -11.56 -8.54
CA THR A 56 -9.89 -11.89 -9.75
C THR A 56 -10.94 -12.98 -9.54
N ARG A 57 -10.99 -13.55 -8.32
CA ARG A 57 -11.91 -14.64 -7.95
C ARG A 57 -12.77 -14.32 -6.73
N GLN A 58 -12.84 -13.05 -6.35
CA GLN A 58 -13.64 -12.58 -5.20
C GLN A 58 -15.13 -12.37 -5.55
N HIS A 59 -15.48 -12.42 -6.82
CA HIS A 59 -16.83 -12.23 -7.37
C HIS A 59 -17.16 -13.35 -8.35
N ASP A 60 -18.42 -13.53 -8.68
CA ASP A 60 -18.90 -14.58 -9.61
C ASP A 60 -18.49 -14.30 -11.07
N GLY A 61 -18.32 -13.03 -11.42
CA GLY A 61 -17.92 -12.60 -12.77
C GLY A 61 -16.45 -12.29 -12.88
N GLU A 62 -15.96 -12.19 -14.11
CA GLU A 62 -14.61 -11.83 -14.44
C GLU A 62 -14.39 -10.33 -14.32
N PRO A 63 -13.34 -9.84 -13.60
CA PRO A 63 -13.00 -8.43 -13.60
C PRO A 63 -12.41 -7.99 -14.93
N LEU A 64 -12.63 -6.72 -15.27
CA LEU A 64 -12.13 -6.11 -16.49
C LEU A 64 -10.65 -5.69 -16.34
N GLY A 65 -9.86 -5.91 -17.37
CA GLY A 65 -8.49 -5.46 -17.48
C GLY A 65 -7.46 -6.56 -17.63
N GLU A 66 -6.20 -6.16 -17.65
CA GLU A 66 -5.05 -7.07 -17.74
C GLU A 66 -4.80 -7.75 -16.39
N ARG A 67 -4.82 -9.09 -16.36
CA ARG A 67 -4.44 -9.86 -15.17
C ARG A 67 -2.93 -9.80 -14.98
N ILE A 68 -2.52 -9.55 -13.75
CA ILE A 68 -1.12 -9.53 -13.35
C ILE A 68 -0.90 -10.34 -12.08
N ILE A 69 0.31 -10.85 -11.92
CA ILE A 69 0.81 -11.44 -10.69
C ILE A 69 1.75 -10.44 -10.03
N VAL A 70 1.48 -10.14 -8.76
CA VAL A 70 2.32 -9.29 -7.93
C VAL A 70 2.94 -10.17 -6.86
N ALA A 71 4.23 -10.38 -6.93
CA ALA A 71 4.96 -11.24 -6.01
C ALA A 71 6.18 -10.53 -5.46
N GLY A 72 6.57 -10.89 -4.25
CA GLY A 72 7.73 -10.32 -3.60
C GLY A 72 8.13 -11.10 -2.35
N ARG A 73 9.03 -10.52 -1.59
CA ARG A 73 9.55 -11.10 -0.36
C ARG A 73 9.66 -10.02 0.71
N VAL A 74 9.21 -10.34 1.91
CA VAL A 74 9.36 -9.45 3.08
C VAL A 74 10.63 -9.84 3.82
N LEU A 75 11.48 -8.86 4.02
CA LEU A 75 12.75 -8.99 4.73
C LEU A 75 12.83 -7.93 5.82
N ASP A 76 13.59 -8.20 6.87
CA ASP A 76 14.00 -7.17 7.84
C ASP A 76 15.20 -6.35 7.33
N GLU A 77 15.68 -5.43 8.15
CA GLU A 77 16.83 -4.56 7.83
C GLU A 77 18.16 -5.31 7.66
N ASP A 78 18.25 -6.54 8.21
CA ASP A 78 19.41 -7.42 8.07
C ASP A 78 19.27 -8.39 6.88
N GLY A 79 18.18 -8.28 6.10
CA GLY A 79 17.90 -9.14 4.94
C GLY A 79 17.33 -10.51 5.30
N ARG A 80 16.85 -10.71 6.53
CA ARG A 80 16.26 -11.98 6.95
C ARG A 80 14.80 -12.07 6.55
N PRO A 81 14.33 -13.24 6.08
CA PRO A 81 12.92 -13.46 5.77
C PRO A 81 12.00 -13.20 6.97
N GLN A 82 10.86 -12.59 6.70
CA GLN A 82 9.83 -12.35 7.69
C GLN A 82 8.62 -13.25 7.40
N PRO A 83 8.56 -14.44 8.04
CA PRO A 83 7.45 -15.37 7.87
C PRO A 83 6.20 -14.89 8.60
N HIS A 84 5.03 -15.37 8.16
CA HIS A 84 3.72 -15.08 8.77
C HIS A 84 3.43 -13.58 8.94
N THR A 85 4.02 -12.74 8.10
CA THR A 85 3.67 -11.32 8.01
C THR A 85 2.38 -11.18 7.21
N LEU A 86 1.37 -10.57 7.81
CA LEU A 86 0.14 -10.23 7.09
C LEU A 86 0.43 -9.06 6.15
N ILE A 87 0.07 -9.24 4.91
CA ILE A 87 0.10 -8.18 3.90
C ILE A 87 -1.33 -7.90 3.46
N GLU A 88 -1.77 -6.67 3.61
CA GLU A 88 -2.96 -6.16 2.98
C GLU A 88 -2.55 -5.33 1.75
N MET A 89 -3.23 -5.55 0.64
CA MET A 89 -3.07 -4.72 -0.56
C MET A 89 -4.39 -4.09 -0.95
N TRP A 90 -4.31 -2.88 -1.54
CA TRP A 90 -5.47 -2.25 -2.17
C TRP A 90 -5.06 -1.40 -3.37
N GLN A 91 -5.97 -1.29 -4.30
CA GLN A 91 -5.77 -0.59 -5.56
C GLN A 91 -7.09 -0.13 -6.18
N CYS A 92 -7.03 0.77 -7.15
CA CYS A 92 -8.14 1.05 -8.06
C CYS A 92 -8.30 -0.05 -9.12
N ASN A 93 -9.43 -0.06 -9.82
CA ASN A 93 -9.65 -0.96 -10.96
C ASN A 93 -8.83 -0.53 -12.20
N ALA A 94 -8.98 -1.26 -13.31
CA ALA A 94 -8.28 -0.98 -14.56
C ALA A 94 -8.59 0.41 -15.14
N ALA A 95 -9.77 0.97 -14.84
CA ALA A 95 -10.18 2.29 -15.29
C ALA A 95 -9.70 3.43 -14.37
N GLY A 96 -8.95 3.13 -13.29
CA GLY A 96 -8.49 4.11 -12.32
C GLY A 96 -9.54 4.52 -11.28
N ARG A 97 -10.58 3.69 -11.06
CA ARG A 97 -11.67 3.96 -10.12
C ARG A 97 -11.56 3.09 -8.87
N TYR A 98 -11.66 3.72 -7.69
CA TYR A 98 -11.78 2.99 -6.41
C TYR A 98 -13.24 2.72 -6.06
N LEU A 99 -13.49 1.57 -5.46
CA LEU A 99 -14.77 1.29 -4.79
C LEU A 99 -14.77 2.00 -3.41
N HIS A 100 -14.87 3.32 -3.44
CA HIS A 100 -14.86 4.13 -2.23
C HIS A 100 -15.80 5.34 -2.37
N ALA A 101 -16.55 5.65 -1.30
CA ALA A 101 -17.56 6.71 -1.32
C ALA A 101 -17.01 8.13 -1.62
N ARG A 102 -15.72 8.36 -1.37
CA ARG A 102 -15.05 9.66 -1.66
C ARG A 102 -14.39 9.72 -3.03
N ASP A 103 -14.37 8.62 -3.77
CA ASP A 103 -13.85 8.65 -5.13
C ASP A 103 -14.94 9.15 -6.06
N ASP A 104 -14.74 10.31 -6.65
CA ASP A 104 -15.63 11.00 -7.57
C ASP A 104 -15.11 10.99 -9.02
N HIS A 105 -14.07 10.19 -9.31
CA HIS A 105 -13.60 10.03 -10.67
C HIS A 105 -14.69 9.44 -11.55
N PRO A 106 -15.01 10.03 -12.73
CA PRO A 106 -16.12 9.59 -13.59
C PRO A 106 -15.87 8.25 -14.31
N ALA A 107 -14.70 7.61 -14.13
CA ALA A 107 -14.44 6.31 -14.68
C ALA A 107 -15.43 5.25 -14.12
N PRO A 108 -15.78 4.20 -14.88
CA PRO A 108 -16.73 3.20 -14.45
C PRO A 108 -16.19 2.36 -13.28
N LEU A 109 -17.09 1.96 -12.38
CA LEU A 109 -16.83 0.89 -11.43
C LEU A 109 -16.87 -0.46 -12.15
N ASP A 110 -16.07 -1.40 -11.67
CA ASP A 110 -16.14 -2.79 -12.09
C ASP A 110 -16.91 -3.59 -11.03
N PRO A 111 -18.08 -4.18 -11.38
CA PRO A 111 -18.87 -4.92 -10.41
C PRO A 111 -18.18 -6.22 -9.92
N ASN A 112 -17.17 -6.69 -10.63
CA ASN A 112 -16.44 -7.91 -10.33
C ASN A 112 -15.05 -7.65 -9.73
N PHE A 113 -14.79 -6.43 -9.23
CA PHE A 113 -13.50 -6.06 -8.67
C PHE A 113 -13.63 -5.16 -7.44
N SER A 114 -13.29 -5.69 -6.27
CA SER A 114 -13.28 -4.93 -5.00
C SER A 114 -12.01 -4.13 -4.78
N GLY A 115 -10.90 -4.56 -5.36
CA GLY A 115 -9.61 -3.89 -5.29
C GLY A 115 -8.86 -4.08 -3.97
N GLY A 116 -9.27 -4.99 -3.10
CA GLY A 116 -8.61 -5.28 -1.83
C GLY A 116 -8.31 -6.78 -1.66
N GLY A 117 -7.15 -7.10 -1.08
CA GLY A 117 -6.74 -8.47 -0.84
C GLY A 117 -5.77 -8.60 0.34
N ARG A 118 -5.59 -9.84 0.82
CA ARG A 118 -4.71 -10.15 1.95
C ARG A 118 -3.96 -11.45 1.71
N VAL A 119 -2.76 -11.55 2.27
CA VAL A 119 -1.97 -12.79 2.26
C VAL A 119 -1.04 -12.81 3.47
N LEU A 120 -0.70 -14.02 3.95
CA LEU A 120 0.44 -14.22 4.85
C LEU A 120 1.67 -14.62 4.04
N THR A 121 2.84 -14.10 4.44
CA THR A 121 4.10 -14.58 3.89
C THR A 121 4.37 -16.02 4.31
N ASP A 122 5.02 -16.78 3.43
CA ASP A 122 5.49 -18.13 3.72
C ASP A 122 6.70 -18.14 4.68
N ALA A 123 7.25 -19.33 4.95
CA ALA A 123 8.42 -19.50 5.82
C ALA A 123 9.68 -18.79 5.27
N GLN A 124 9.74 -18.50 3.99
CA GLN A 124 10.81 -17.78 3.32
C GLN A 124 10.52 -16.30 3.12
N GLY A 125 9.39 -15.80 3.68
CA GLY A 125 8.96 -14.41 3.57
C GLY A 125 8.30 -14.07 2.23
N ASN A 126 8.06 -15.04 1.34
CA ASN A 126 7.48 -14.77 0.03
C ASN A 126 5.97 -14.54 0.13
N TYR A 127 5.46 -13.71 -0.78
CA TYR A 127 4.03 -13.49 -0.99
C TYR A 127 3.70 -13.38 -2.47
N GLN A 128 2.44 -13.65 -2.80
CA GLN A 128 1.91 -13.48 -4.14
C GLN A 128 0.45 -13.09 -4.11
N PHE A 129 0.09 -12.14 -4.97
CA PHE A 129 -1.29 -11.77 -5.31
C PHE A 129 -1.53 -11.96 -6.80
N THR A 130 -2.74 -12.39 -7.16
CA THR A 130 -3.29 -12.28 -8.51
C THR A 130 -4.28 -11.13 -8.52
N THR A 131 -4.12 -10.19 -9.45
CA THR A 131 -4.98 -9.00 -9.52
C THR A 131 -5.09 -8.47 -10.95
N ILE A 132 -5.79 -7.35 -11.12
CA ILE A 132 -5.88 -6.60 -12.36
C ILE A 132 -4.90 -5.42 -12.29
N LYS A 133 -4.20 -5.15 -13.38
CA LYS A 133 -3.32 -3.98 -13.49
C LYS A 133 -4.13 -2.70 -13.27
N PRO A 134 -3.80 -1.92 -12.24
CA PRO A 134 -4.56 -0.70 -11.94
C PRO A 134 -4.38 0.36 -13.02
N GLY A 135 -5.40 1.19 -13.22
CA GLY A 135 -5.30 2.38 -14.05
C GLY A 135 -4.64 3.56 -13.33
N ALA A 136 -4.21 4.56 -14.08
CA ALA A 136 -3.91 5.87 -13.51
C ALA A 136 -5.22 6.58 -13.13
N TYR A 137 -5.17 7.50 -12.15
CA TYR A 137 -6.34 8.27 -11.76
C TYR A 137 -6.01 9.74 -11.46
N PRO A 138 -6.98 10.67 -11.65
CA PRO A 138 -6.75 12.09 -11.40
C PRO A 138 -6.57 12.35 -9.91
N TRP A 139 -5.70 13.29 -9.61
CA TRP A 139 -5.39 13.71 -8.26
C TRP A 139 -5.41 15.23 -8.16
N ARG A 140 -6.27 15.79 -7.32
CA ARG A 140 -6.56 17.23 -7.29
C ARG A 140 -5.50 18.11 -6.62
N ASN A 141 -4.22 17.73 -6.67
CA ASN A 141 -3.13 18.53 -6.10
C ASN A 141 -2.76 19.77 -6.91
N HIS A 142 -2.94 19.70 -8.22
CA HIS A 142 -2.79 20.80 -9.15
C HIS A 142 -3.60 20.51 -10.42
N HIS A 143 -3.70 21.48 -11.34
CA HIS A 143 -4.37 21.29 -12.61
C HIS A 143 -3.78 20.10 -13.39
N ASN A 144 -4.65 19.21 -13.85
CA ASN A 144 -4.29 18.00 -14.60
C ASN A 144 -3.24 17.10 -13.90
N ALA A 145 -3.30 17.01 -12.58
CA ALA A 145 -2.47 16.07 -11.81
C ALA A 145 -3.03 14.66 -11.88
N TRP A 146 -2.21 13.71 -12.28
CA TRP A 146 -2.53 12.29 -12.34
C TRP A 146 -1.55 11.49 -11.49
N ARG A 147 -2.06 10.53 -10.74
CA ARG A 147 -1.22 9.51 -10.12
C ARG A 147 -1.00 8.38 -11.12
N PRO A 148 0.24 7.92 -11.32
CA PRO A 148 0.48 6.73 -12.12
C PRO A 148 -0.20 5.50 -11.50
N ALA A 149 -0.41 4.46 -12.31
CA ALA A 149 -0.83 3.16 -11.81
C ALA A 149 0.04 2.68 -10.64
N HIS A 150 -0.58 2.30 -9.52
CA HIS A 150 0.13 1.86 -8.32
C HIS A 150 -0.74 0.95 -7.46
N ILE A 151 -0.09 0.20 -6.61
CA ILE A 151 -0.70 -0.68 -5.62
C ILE A 151 -0.18 -0.26 -4.25
N HIS A 152 -1.08 -0.23 -3.27
CA HIS A 152 -0.75 0.04 -1.87
C HIS A 152 -0.55 -1.26 -1.12
N PHE A 153 0.37 -1.24 -0.16
CA PHE A 153 0.60 -2.33 0.77
C PHE A 153 0.64 -1.81 2.20
N SER A 154 0.02 -2.59 3.11
CA SER A 154 0.23 -2.48 4.55
C SER A 154 0.74 -3.83 5.07
N LEU A 155 1.79 -3.79 5.87
CA LEU A 155 2.43 -4.98 6.41
C LEU A 155 2.25 -5.01 7.93
N PHE A 156 1.84 -6.16 8.45
CA PHE A 156 1.61 -6.38 9.88
C PHE A 156 2.28 -7.68 10.31
N GLY A 157 3.17 -7.62 11.30
CA GLY A 157 3.88 -8.79 11.77
C GLY A 157 4.66 -8.52 13.05
N THR A 158 5.15 -9.58 13.67
CA THR A 158 5.94 -9.52 14.91
C THR A 158 7.33 -8.92 14.72
N SER A 159 7.80 -8.86 13.48
CA SER A 159 9.12 -8.34 13.12
C SER A 159 9.27 -6.83 13.29
N PHE A 160 8.17 -6.13 13.43
CA PHE A 160 8.15 -4.71 13.79
C PHE A 160 8.30 -4.49 15.30
N ARG A 161 8.40 -5.58 16.07
CA ARG A 161 8.76 -5.58 17.49
C ARG A 161 10.24 -5.91 17.63
N ARG A 162 11.14 -4.96 17.50
CA ARG A 162 12.42 -5.12 18.17
C ARG A 162 12.27 -4.67 19.60
N ALA A 163 12.26 -5.65 20.51
CA ALA A 163 12.79 -5.42 21.84
C ALA A 163 14.28 -5.13 21.67
N SER A 164 14.66 -3.92 22.01
CA SER A 164 16.05 -3.56 22.32
C SER A 164 16.51 -4.27 23.58
#